data_0e4baa011e344ffd41bcaa7d8d052d45
#
_entry.id   0e4baa011e344ffd41bcaa7d8d052d45
#
_cell.length_a   1.000
_cell.length_b   1.000
_cell.length_c   1.000
_cell.angle_alpha   90.00
_cell.angle_beta   90.00
_cell.angle_gamma   90.00
#
_symmetry.space_group_name_H-M   'P 1'
#
loop_
_entity.id
_entity.type
_entity.pdbx_description
1 polymer ?
#
loop_
_entity_poly.entity_id
_entity_poly.type
_entity_poly.pdbx_seq_one_letter_code
_entity_poly.pdbx_strand_id
1 'polypeptide(L)'
;MIHSAGVQPHRRRLPAGQFIAVNAVLTDTPGGAALFDDRRLDAVPDGLFDPQWWADRGRLLGPAGEGRGTVFFVAGGGEEWALRHYQRGGLVGRVVNDRYLWAGAERTRSFREWRLLRDLFDKGLPVPAPVAARFVREGRRYTADLITVRIPGAEPLSARLAAAPLAPADWRRVGRCIRRFHDANVFHADLNAHNLLLDDDGTPWLLDFDRGRVREDSGWRRSNLERFLRSLNKIRAADPRIAFGRIEWADIMDGYRQGSL
;
A
#
# COMPACT_ATOMS: atom_id res chain seq x y z
N MET A 1 21.58 -5.02 41.56
CA MET A 1 20.56 -4.03 41.16
C MET A 1 21.14 -3.20 40.06
N ILE A 2 20.87 -3.52 38.80
CA ILE A 2 21.32 -2.76 37.64
C ILE A 2 20.05 -2.21 37.00
N HIS A 3 19.88 -0.87 37.11
CA HIS A 3 18.77 -0.14 36.46
C HIS A 3 18.96 -0.17 34.95
N SER A 4 18.09 -0.87 34.24
CA SER A 4 17.94 -0.75 32.79
C SER A 4 17.23 0.58 32.51
N ALA A 5 17.95 1.58 32.05
CA ALA A 5 17.39 2.82 31.54
C ALA A 5 16.74 2.52 30.20
N GLY A 6 15.41 2.55 30.17
CA GLY A 6 14.63 2.48 28.94
C GLY A 6 14.91 3.72 28.08
N VAL A 7 15.56 3.53 26.95
CA VAL A 7 15.70 4.55 25.91
C VAL A 7 14.31 4.85 25.35
N GLN A 8 13.76 5.99 25.73
CA GLN A 8 12.54 6.52 25.10
C GLN A 8 12.92 7.08 23.73
N PRO A 9 12.28 6.67 22.62
CA PRO A 9 12.56 7.28 21.32
C PRO A 9 12.06 8.72 21.32
N HIS A 10 12.97 9.65 21.09
CA HIS A 10 12.67 11.07 20.95
C HIS A 10 11.71 11.30 19.79
N ARG A 11 10.50 11.76 20.13
CA ARG A 11 9.44 12.12 19.20
C ARG A 11 9.87 13.31 18.33
N ARG A 12 10.27 13.09 17.10
CA ARG A 12 10.17 14.13 16.06
C ARG A 12 8.78 14.03 15.43
N ARG A 13 7.83 14.82 15.93
CA ARG A 13 6.57 15.08 15.19
C ARG A 13 6.95 15.79 13.90
N LEU A 14 6.71 15.13 12.75
CA LEU A 14 6.76 15.79 11.47
C LEU A 14 5.58 16.77 11.38
N PRO A 15 5.80 18.05 11.00
CA PRO A 15 4.70 18.99 10.80
C PRO A 15 3.81 18.51 9.66
N ALA A 16 2.51 18.60 9.84
CA ALA A 16 1.53 18.30 8.80
C ALA A 16 1.79 19.17 7.57
N GLY A 17 2.01 18.53 6.40
CA GLY A 17 2.13 19.23 5.12
C GLY A 17 3.53 19.36 4.53
N GLN A 18 4.61 18.91 5.18
CA GLN A 18 5.93 18.84 4.54
C GLN A 18 6.17 17.42 3.98
N PHE A 19 6.25 17.33 2.66
CA PHE A 19 6.78 16.15 1.97
C PHE A 19 8.28 16.06 2.23
N ILE A 20 8.67 15.25 3.20
CA ILE A 20 10.08 14.96 3.46
C ILE A 20 10.41 13.67 2.71
N ALA A 21 11.35 13.75 1.77
CA ALA A 21 11.80 12.59 0.99
C ALA A 21 12.24 11.43 1.90
N VAL A 22 11.89 10.20 1.52
CA VAL A 22 12.20 8.98 2.28
C VAL A 22 13.71 8.71 2.26
N ASN A 23 14.33 8.52 3.43
CA ASN A 23 15.75 8.16 3.51
C ASN A 23 15.92 6.65 3.75
N ALA A 24 16.41 5.94 2.72
CA ALA A 24 16.50 4.49 2.70
C ALA A 24 17.77 3.98 3.38
N VAL A 25 17.62 3.20 4.44
CA VAL A 25 18.71 2.49 5.12
C VAL A 25 18.49 1.00 5.00
N LEU A 26 19.56 0.27 4.63
CA LEU A 26 19.61 -1.19 4.59
C LEU A 26 20.33 -1.70 5.83
N THR A 27 19.77 -2.71 6.48
CA THR A 27 20.37 -3.38 7.63
C THR A 27 20.21 -4.89 7.53
N ASP A 28 21.20 -5.62 8.02
CA ASP A 28 21.08 -7.08 8.15
C ASP A 28 20.13 -7.44 9.29
N THR A 29 19.37 -8.52 9.12
CA THR A 29 18.47 -9.09 10.11
C THR A 29 18.67 -10.60 10.19
N PRO A 30 18.26 -11.29 11.26
CA PRO A 30 18.35 -12.74 11.34
C PRO A 30 17.74 -13.43 10.12
N GLY A 31 18.56 -14.13 9.35
CA GLY A 31 18.16 -14.85 8.14
C GLY A 31 17.89 -14.00 6.91
N GLY A 32 18.15 -12.68 6.93
CA GLY A 32 17.85 -11.83 5.78
C GLY A 32 18.30 -10.39 5.94
N ALA A 33 17.51 -9.45 5.42
CA ALA A 33 17.76 -8.02 5.57
C ALA A 33 16.46 -7.23 5.62
N ALA A 34 16.54 -6.03 6.16
CA ALA A 34 15.47 -5.04 6.16
C ALA A 34 15.93 -3.73 5.52
N LEU A 35 14.98 -3.09 4.83
CA LEU A 35 15.08 -1.77 4.24
C LEU A 35 14.09 -0.86 4.96
N PHE A 36 14.50 0.32 5.44
CA PHE A 36 13.63 1.19 6.21
C PHE A 36 13.93 2.67 6.00
N ASP A 37 12.96 3.53 6.35
CA ASP A 37 13.11 4.98 6.40
C ASP A 37 13.64 5.40 7.77
N ASP A 38 14.89 5.89 7.85
CA ASP A 38 15.54 6.30 9.11
C ASP A 38 14.92 7.54 9.76
N ARG A 39 14.04 8.24 9.06
CA ARG A 39 13.26 9.34 9.61
C ARG A 39 12.09 8.89 10.47
N ARG A 40 11.64 7.64 10.26
CA ARG A 40 10.52 7.01 10.97
C ARG A 40 10.97 5.98 12.00
N LEU A 41 12.13 5.37 11.76
CA LEU A 41 12.71 4.32 12.61
C LEU A 41 14.20 4.59 12.82
N ASP A 42 14.65 4.63 14.05
CA ASP A 42 16.09 4.73 14.37
C ASP A 42 16.82 3.40 14.08
N ALA A 43 16.11 2.28 14.21
CA ALA A 43 16.58 0.92 13.92
C ALA A 43 15.41 -0.02 13.66
N VAL A 44 15.69 -1.20 13.14
CA VAL A 44 14.69 -2.27 12.93
C VAL A 44 14.74 -3.24 14.11
N PRO A 45 13.78 -3.20 15.07
CA PRO A 45 13.68 -4.19 16.14
C PRO A 45 13.34 -5.59 15.58
N ASP A 46 13.83 -6.64 16.22
CA ASP A 46 13.61 -8.04 15.78
C ASP A 46 12.12 -8.39 15.61
N GLY A 47 11.25 -7.85 16.45
CA GLY A 47 9.81 -8.07 16.39
C GLY A 47 9.01 -7.12 15.53
N LEU A 48 9.65 -6.15 14.83
CA LEU A 48 8.95 -5.08 14.08
C LEU A 48 7.86 -5.63 13.12
N PHE A 49 8.11 -6.78 12.51
CA PHE A 49 7.23 -7.40 11.52
C PHE A 49 6.34 -8.51 12.10
N ASP A 50 6.31 -8.68 13.42
CA ASP A 50 5.46 -9.64 14.12
C ASP A 50 4.26 -8.94 14.79
N PRO A 51 3.02 -9.22 14.38
CA PRO A 51 1.83 -8.65 15.03
C PRO A 51 1.75 -8.92 16.52
N GLN A 52 2.25 -10.08 16.98
CA GLN A 52 2.25 -10.43 18.41
C GLN A 52 3.18 -9.51 19.21
N TRP A 53 4.34 -9.16 18.65
CA TRP A 53 5.26 -8.20 19.27
C TRP A 53 4.62 -6.83 19.55
N TRP A 54 3.71 -6.39 18.64
CA TRP A 54 2.93 -5.17 18.80
C TRP A 54 1.80 -5.34 19.82
N ALA A 55 1.14 -6.52 19.84
CA ALA A 55 0.09 -6.84 20.79
C ALA A 55 0.63 -6.85 22.23
N ASP A 56 1.78 -7.46 22.47
CA ASP A 56 2.44 -7.53 23.78
C ASP A 56 2.79 -6.14 24.35
N ARG A 57 2.86 -5.13 23.47
CA ARG A 57 3.13 -3.72 23.81
C ARG A 57 1.88 -2.83 23.84
N GLY A 58 0.70 -3.43 23.67
CA GLY A 58 -0.56 -2.69 23.60
C GLY A 58 -0.64 -1.73 22.40
N ARG A 59 0.10 -2.03 21.31
CA ARG A 59 0.20 -1.20 20.11
C ARG A 59 -0.41 -1.83 18.87
N LEU A 60 -0.99 -3.01 18.96
CA LEU A 60 -1.78 -3.63 17.89
C LEU A 60 -3.18 -3.00 17.90
N LEU A 61 -3.55 -2.36 16.79
CA LEU A 61 -4.86 -1.69 16.62
C LEU A 61 -5.93 -2.62 16.03
N GLY A 62 -5.51 -3.75 15.48
CA GLY A 62 -6.39 -4.78 14.92
C GLY A 62 -6.12 -5.11 13.45
N PRO A 63 -6.84 -6.08 12.89
CA PRO A 63 -6.73 -6.42 11.48
C PRO A 63 -7.45 -5.38 10.59
N ALA A 64 -6.95 -5.17 9.39
CA ALA A 64 -7.58 -4.34 8.36
C ALA A 64 -8.62 -5.15 7.57
N GLY A 65 -9.73 -5.55 8.21
CA GLY A 65 -10.83 -6.26 7.57
C GLY A 65 -10.72 -7.78 7.63
N GLU A 66 -11.81 -8.45 7.23
CA GLU A 66 -11.91 -9.90 7.12
C GLU A 66 -11.39 -10.36 5.76
N GLY A 67 -10.32 -11.17 5.69
CA GLY A 67 -9.86 -11.71 4.42
C GLY A 67 -8.51 -12.42 4.45
N ARG A 68 -8.17 -13.00 3.30
CA ARG A 68 -6.90 -13.72 3.07
C ARG A 68 -5.77 -12.69 2.90
N GLY A 69 -4.73 -12.80 3.72
CA GLY A 69 -3.63 -11.85 3.75
C GLY A 69 -3.94 -10.73 4.73
N THR A 70 -3.91 -11.07 6.00
CA THR A 70 -4.23 -10.14 7.08
C THR A 70 -3.22 -9.00 7.09
N VAL A 71 -3.69 -7.79 6.85
CA VAL A 71 -2.97 -6.57 7.16
C VAL A 71 -3.33 -6.23 8.61
N PHE A 72 -2.34 -5.94 9.42
CA PHE A 72 -2.53 -5.48 10.78
C PHE A 72 -2.21 -3.99 10.88
N PHE A 73 -3.06 -3.24 11.57
CA PHE A 73 -2.75 -1.87 11.93
C PHE A 73 -2.04 -1.84 13.29
N VAL A 74 -0.99 -1.05 13.38
CA VAL A 74 -0.14 -0.92 14.56
C VAL A 74 0.19 0.56 14.82
N ALA A 75 0.36 0.93 16.10
CA ALA A 75 0.76 2.27 16.50
C ALA A 75 2.29 2.36 16.61
N GLY A 76 2.95 2.95 15.60
CA GLY A 76 4.40 3.09 15.52
C GLY A 76 4.83 4.52 15.22
N GLY A 77 5.96 4.98 15.78
CA GLY A 77 6.55 6.29 15.43
C GLY A 77 5.67 7.53 15.68
N GLY A 78 4.54 7.39 16.40
CA GLY A 78 3.54 8.46 16.57
C GLY A 78 2.52 8.52 15.44
N GLU A 79 2.54 7.56 14.55
CA GLU A 79 1.64 7.35 13.41
C GLU A 79 0.98 5.96 13.51
N GLU A 80 -0.03 5.71 12.69
CA GLU A 80 -0.55 4.36 12.47
C GLU A 80 0.13 3.75 11.26
N TRP A 81 0.53 2.49 11.36
CA TRP A 81 1.17 1.76 10.28
C TRP A 81 0.36 0.54 9.88
N ALA A 82 0.44 0.18 8.61
CA ALA A 82 -0.12 -1.04 8.04
C ALA A 82 1.00 -2.07 7.85
N LEU A 83 0.97 -3.14 8.64
CA LEU A 83 1.88 -4.27 8.57
C LEU A 83 1.28 -5.36 7.70
N ARG A 84 1.96 -5.72 6.61
CA ARG A 84 1.53 -6.73 5.64
C ARG A 84 2.56 -7.83 5.48
N HIS A 85 2.14 -9.07 5.68
CA HIS A 85 2.89 -10.25 5.28
C HIS A 85 2.47 -10.70 3.87
N TYR A 86 3.45 -10.96 2.97
CA TYR A 86 3.16 -11.38 1.61
C TYR A 86 2.74 -12.85 1.57
N GLN A 87 1.53 -13.11 1.09
CA GLN A 87 1.00 -14.45 0.88
C GLN A 87 0.75 -14.72 -0.60
N ARG A 88 0.88 -15.98 -1.03
CA ARG A 88 0.46 -16.39 -2.37
C ARG A 88 -1.06 -16.51 -2.41
N GLY A 89 -1.71 -15.71 -3.25
CA GLY A 89 -3.13 -15.87 -3.59
C GLY A 89 -3.34 -16.95 -4.65
N GLY A 90 -4.44 -17.69 -4.56
CA GLY A 90 -4.89 -18.66 -5.58
C GLY A 90 -5.70 -19.79 -4.97
N LEU A 91 -6.56 -20.45 -5.79
CA LEU A 91 -7.39 -21.60 -5.41
C LEU A 91 -6.59 -22.85 -4.92
N VAL A 92 -5.28 -22.87 -5.17
CA VAL A 92 -4.34 -23.91 -4.70
C VAL A 92 -3.81 -23.61 -3.28
N GLY A 93 -4.20 -22.48 -2.67
CA GLY A 93 -3.70 -21.96 -1.40
C GLY A 93 -4.26 -22.62 -0.13
N ARG A 94 -4.64 -23.89 -0.16
CA ARG A 94 -4.97 -24.64 1.07
C ARG A 94 -3.76 -25.15 1.85
N VAL A 95 -2.57 -25.01 1.29
CA VAL A 95 -1.30 -25.20 2.00
C VAL A 95 -0.61 -23.83 2.00
N VAL A 96 -0.41 -23.23 3.17
CA VAL A 96 0.24 -21.94 3.41
C VAL A 96 1.58 -21.89 2.64
N ASN A 97 1.61 -21.22 1.50
CA ASN A 97 2.83 -21.08 0.71
C ASN A 97 3.15 -19.58 0.55
N ASP A 98 3.63 -18.99 1.66
CA ASP A 98 4.14 -17.62 1.77
C ASP A 98 5.57 -17.48 1.20
N ARG A 99 6.12 -18.58 0.65
CA ARG A 99 7.52 -18.68 0.23
C ARG A 99 7.68 -18.44 -1.27
N TYR A 100 8.58 -17.53 -1.61
CA TYR A 100 8.94 -17.14 -2.97
C TYR A 100 10.33 -17.67 -3.34
N LEU A 101 10.59 -17.88 -4.64
CA LEU A 101 11.91 -18.29 -5.11
C LEU A 101 12.89 -17.13 -4.95
N TRP A 102 14.06 -17.43 -4.38
CA TRP A 102 15.11 -16.47 -4.21
C TRP A 102 15.81 -16.16 -5.54
N ALA A 103 15.93 -14.89 -5.86
CA ALA A 103 16.62 -14.38 -7.04
C ALA A 103 17.50 -13.15 -6.72
N GLY A 104 17.86 -12.96 -5.44
CA GLY A 104 18.62 -11.83 -4.92
C GLY A 104 17.75 -10.87 -4.10
N ALA A 105 18.38 -10.15 -3.15
CA ALA A 105 17.71 -9.24 -2.20
C ALA A 105 16.85 -8.19 -2.91
N GLU A 106 17.42 -7.49 -3.90
CA GLU A 106 16.75 -6.43 -4.66
C GLU A 106 15.58 -6.94 -5.53
N ARG A 107 15.49 -8.25 -5.76
CA ARG A 107 14.39 -8.88 -6.49
C ARG A 107 13.30 -9.42 -5.58
N THR A 108 13.43 -9.28 -4.26
CA THR A 108 12.36 -9.65 -3.34
C THR A 108 11.16 -8.72 -3.53
N ARG A 109 9.95 -9.24 -3.28
CA ARG A 109 8.71 -8.49 -3.49
C ARG A 109 8.65 -7.27 -2.59
N SER A 110 8.99 -7.43 -1.31
CA SER A 110 8.97 -6.35 -0.32
C SER A 110 9.94 -5.22 -0.67
N PHE A 111 11.19 -5.52 -1.05
CA PHE A 111 12.17 -4.49 -1.41
C PHE A 111 11.78 -3.75 -2.68
N ARG A 112 11.32 -4.49 -3.70
CA ARG A 112 10.86 -3.86 -4.95
C ARG A 112 9.67 -2.93 -4.73
N GLU A 113 8.68 -3.37 -3.95
CA GLU A 113 7.51 -2.55 -3.66
C GLU A 113 7.88 -1.35 -2.77
N TRP A 114 8.71 -1.54 -1.75
CA TRP A 114 9.17 -0.46 -0.89
C TRP A 114 9.91 0.64 -1.68
N ARG A 115 10.84 0.24 -2.57
CA ARG A 115 11.58 1.19 -3.42
C ARG A 115 10.65 1.93 -4.38
N LEU A 116 9.72 1.22 -4.99
CA LEU A 116 8.74 1.85 -5.86
C LEU A 116 7.86 2.84 -5.08
N LEU A 117 7.34 2.45 -3.92
CA LEU A 117 6.54 3.35 -3.05
C LEU A 117 7.33 4.60 -2.65
N ARG A 118 8.62 4.45 -2.27
CA ARG A 118 9.50 5.58 -2.00
C ARG A 118 9.56 6.54 -3.19
N ASP A 119 9.86 6.02 -4.37
CA ASP A 119 10.02 6.83 -5.57
C ASP A 119 8.70 7.54 -5.98
N LEU A 120 7.55 6.88 -5.76
CA LEU A 120 6.24 7.45 -6.00
C LEU A 120 5.87 8.51 -4.95
N PHE A 121 6.13 8.22 -3.68
CA PHE A 121 5.90 9.15 -2.58
C PHE A 121 6.75 10.42 -2.73
N ASP A 122 8.03 10.28 -3.04
CA ASP A 122 8.96 11.40 -3.25
C ASP A 122 8.56 12.28 -4.46
N LYS A 123 7.83 11.71 -5.44
CA LYS A 123 7.19 12.43 -6.55
C LYS A 123 5.85 13.06 -6.19
N GLY A 124 5.40 12.95 -4.94
CA GLY A 124 4.10 13.47 -4.49
C GLY A 124 2.89 12.74 -5.07
N LEU A 125 3.05 11.50 -5.54
CA LEU A 125 1.91 10.68 -5.94
C LEU A 125 1.17 10.16 -4.71
N PRO A 126 -0.18 9.99 -4.78
CA PRO A 126 -0.98 9.59 -3.64
C PRO A 126 -0.82 8.09 -3.35
N VAL A 127 0.26 7.76 -2.68
CA VAL A 127 0.62 6.42 -2.19
C VAL A 127 0.95 6.49 -0.70
N PRO A 128 0.79 5.41 0.07
CA PRO A 128 1.23 5.39 1.46
C PRO A 128 2.75 5.53 1.53
N ALA A 129 3.24 6.31 2.50
CA ALA A 129 4.67 6.40 2.75
C ALA A 129 5.22 5.02 3.18
N PRO A 130 6.31 4.52 2.58
CA PRO A 130 6.93 3.28 3.03
C PRO A 130 7.68 3.51 4.34
N VAL A 131 7.51 2.58 5.29
CA VAL A 131 8.20 2.60 6.59
C VAL A 131 9.35 1.62 6.60
N ALA A 132 9.04 0.33 6.43
CA ALA A 132 10.04 -0.73 6.40
C ALA A 132 9.62 -1.90 5.51
N ALA A 133 10.60 -2.64 5.01
CA ALA A 133 10.41 -3.89 4.29
C ALA A 133 11.44 -4.91 4.77
N ARG A 134 11.07 -6.19 4.83
CA ARG A 134 11.95 -7.28 5.21
C ARG A 134 11.81 -8.43 4.23
N PHE A 135 12.89 -9.18 4.04
CA PHE A 135 12.83 -10.56 3.61
C PHE A 135 13.57 -11.46 4.61
N VAL A 136 13.11 -12.70 4.73
CA VAL A 136 13.82 -13.77 5.45
C VAL A 136 14.03 -14.92 4.47
N ARG A 137 15.29 -15.31 4.27
CA ARG A 137 15.70 -16.34 3.31
C ARG A 137 15.90 -17.69 4.01
N GLU A 138 15.31 -18.71 3.43
CA GLU A 138 15.52 -20.11 3.81
C GLU A 138 15.94 -20.92 2.56
N GLY A 139 17.23 -21.16 2.42
CA GLY A 139 17.78 -21.87 1.28
C GLY A 139 17.49 -21.17 -0.05
N ARG A 140 16.65 -21.80 -0.89
CA ARG A 140 16.24 -21.27 -2.20
C ARG A 140 14.91 -20.50 -2.18
N ARG A 141 14.36 -20.25 -1.02
CA ARG A 141 13.09 -19.53 -0.86
C ARG A 141 13.24 -18.38 0.13
N TYR A 142 12.26 -17.47 0.13
CA TYR A 142 12.17 -16.38 1.09
C TYR A 142 10.72 -16.07 1.43
N THR A 143 10.49 -15.49 2.60
CA THR A 143 9.28 -14.77 3.00
C THR A 143 9.51 -13.27 2.94
N ALA A 144 8.45 -12.48 2.93
CA ALA A 144 8.55 -11.03 2.80
C ALA A 144 7.46 -10.30 3.59
N ASP A 145 7.83 -9.15 4.14
CA ASP A 145 6.95 -8.26 4.90
C ASP A 145 7.13 -6.82 4.42
N LEU A 146 6.07 -6.02 4.55
CA LEU A 146 6.07 -4.59 4.23
C LEU A 146 5.28 -3.83 5.29
N ILE A 147 5.82 -2.70 5.72
CA ILE A 147 5.15 -1.73 6.58
C ILE A 147 5.04 -0.41 5.84
N THR A 148 3.85 0.15 5.79
CA THR A 148 3.56 1.48 5.25
C THR A 148 2.80 2.32 6.25
N VAL A 149 2.83 3.64 6.12
CA VAL A 149 1.95 4.51 6.91
C VAL A 149 0.51 4.24 6.51
N ARG A 150 -0.38 4.08 7.50
CA ARG A 150 -1.82 4.01 7.27
C ARG A 150 -2.33 5.37 6.83
N ILE A 151 -3.14 5.41 5.79
CA ILE A 151 -3.81 6.64 5.35
C ILE A 151 -5.04 6.86 6.24
N PRO A 152 -5.08 7.94 7.05
CA PRO A 152 -6.20 8.18 7.95
C PRO A 152 -7.52 8.33 7.20
N GLY A 153 -8.60 7.75 7.73
CA GLY A 153 -9.95 7.86 7.16
C GLY A 153 -10.14 7.22 5.78
N ALA A 154 -9.08 6.62 5.21
CA ALA A 154 -9.19 6.07 3.86
C ALA A 154 -9.82 4.67 3.87
N GLU A 155 -10.84 4.51 3.02
CA GLU A 155 -11.55 3.26 2.79
C GLU A 155 -11.45 2.84 1.31
N PRO A 156 -11.43 1.52 1.02
CA PRO A 156 -11.51 1.04 -0.36
C PRO A 156 -12.72 1.62 -1.09
N LEU A 157 -12.53 2.01 -2.35
CA LEU A 157 -13.59 2.50 -3.22
C LEU A 157 -14.78 1.51 -3.27
N SER A 158 -14.50 0.21 -3.23
CA SER A 158 -15.53 -0.82 -3.17
C SER A 158 -16.40 -0.73 -1.91
N ALA A 159 -15.82 -0.42 -0.75
CA ALA A 159 -16.55 -0.26 0.51
C ALA A 159 -17.36 1.05 0.50
N ARG A 160 -16.77 2.15 0.04
CA ARG A 160 -17.47 3.43 -0.11
C ARG A 160 -18.68 3.31 -1.03
N LEU A 161 -18.57 2.60 -2.15
CA LEU A 161 -19.67 2.37 -3.09
C LEU A 161 -20.77 1.47 -2.52
N ALA A 162 -20.43 0.52 -1.66
CA ALA A 162 -21.42 -0.29 -0.96
C ALA A 162 -22.20 0.52 0.11
N ALA A 163 -21.58 1.56 0.69
CA ALA A 163 -22.19 2.41 1.70
C ALA A 163 -23.08 3.49 1.10
N ALA A 164 -22.63 4.19 0.04
CA ALA A 164 -23.38 5.28 -0.60
C ALA A 164 -22.90 5.56 -2.03
N PRO A 165 -23.77 6.13 -2.90
CA PRO A 165 -23.35 6.67 -4.19
C PRO A 165 -22.32 7.78 -4.04
N LEU A 166 -21.35 7.85 -4.96
CA LEU A 166 -20.37 8.93 -5.02
C LEU A 166 -20.89 10.10 -5.87
N ALA A 167 -20.48 11.31 -5.51
CA ALA A 167 -20.75 12.48 -6.33
C ALA A 167 -19.93 12.47 -7.64
N PRO A 168 -20.42 13.11 -8.72
CA PRO A 168 -19.67 13.21 -9.99
C PRO A 168 -18.26 13.80 -9.83
N ALA A 169 -18.07 14.72 -8.86
CA ALA A 169 -16.75 15.29 -8.56
C ALA A 169 -15.75 14.26 -8.04
N ASP A 170 -16.20 13.27 -7.26
CA ASP A 170 -15.34 12.21 -6.72
C ASP A 170 -14.92 11.25 -7.81
N TRP A 171 -15.80 10.90 -8.72
CA TRP A 171 -15.45 10.10 -9.90
C TRP A 171 -14.40 10.79 -10.77
N ARG A 172 -14.51 12.11 -10.95
CA ARG A 172 -13.48 12.89 -11.66
C ARG A 172 -12.15 12.92 -10.91
N ARG A 173 -12.17 13.00 -9.55
CA ARG A 173 -10.95 12.90 -8.73
C ARG A 173 -10.26 11.55 -8.93
N VAL A 174 -11.03 10.45 -8.95
CA VAL A 174 -10.51 9.11 -9.25
C VAL A 174 -9.84 9.08 -10.64
N GLY A 175 -10.49 9.64 -11.65
CA GLY A 175 -9.93 9.73 -13.01
C GLY A 175 -8.60 10.51 -13.04
N ARG A 176 -8.55 11.69 -12.41
CA ARG A 176 -7.32 12.50 -12.30
C ARG A 176 -6.21 11.75 -11.56
N CYS A 177 -6.55 11.05 -10.46
CA CYS A 177 -5.58 10.24 -9.72
C CYS A 177 -4.93 9.20 -10.64
N ILE A 178 -5.72 8.38 -11.34
CA ILE A 178 -5.19 7.38 -12.28
C ILE A 178 -4.32 8.05 -13.36
N ARG A 179 -4.73 9.21 -13.85
CA ARG A 179 -3.96 9.95 -14.85
C ARG A 179 -2.58 10.37 -14.33
N ARG A 180 -2.46 10.87 -13.10
CA ARG A 180 -1.18 11.23 -12.47
C ARG A 180 -0.19 10.06 -12.47
N PHE A 181 -0.65 8.84 -12.12
CA PHE A 181 0.20 7.64 -12.17
C PHE A 181 0.61 7.31 -13.62
N HIS A 182 -0.31 7.42 -14.57
CA HIS A 182 0.00 7.17 -15.98
C HIS A 182 0.97 8.20 -16.56
N ASP A 183 0.88 9.47 -16.16
CA ASP A 183 1.83 10.51 -16.59
C ASP A 183 3.22 10.31 -16.00
N ALA A 184 3.30 9.75 -14.79
CA ALA A 184 4.54 9.31 -14.19
C ALA A 184 5.04 7.95 -14.73
N ASN A 185 4.41 7.42 -15.80
CA ASN A 185 4.70 6.13 -16.42
C ASN A 185 4.58 4.92 -15.45
N VAL A 186 3.74 5.01 -14.42
CA VAL A 186 3.55 3.98 -13.42
C VAL A 186 2.45 3.00 -13.85
N PHE A 187 2.85 1.78 -14.18
CA PHE A 187 1.94 0.66 -14.42
C PHE A 187 1.55 0.00 -13.10
N HIS A 188 0.27 0.03 -12.76
CA HIS A 188 -0.28 -0.71 -11.63
C HIS A 188 -0.83 -2.06 -12.10
N ALA A 189 -0.16 -3.15 -11.69
CA ALA A 189 -0.49 -4.48 -12.20
C ALA A 189 -1.88 -4.98 -11.82
N ASP A 190 -2.44 -4.46 -10.72
CA ASP A 190 -3.76 -4.85 -10.21
C ASP A 190 -4.63 -3.63 -9.86
N LEU A 191 -4.77 -2.68 -10.81
CA LEU A 191 -5.65 -1.53 -10.65
C LEU A 191 -7.11 -1.98 -10.55
N ASN A 192 -7.69 -1.85 -9.35
CA ASN A 192 -9.05 -2.28 -9.05
C ASN A 192 -9.68 -1.43 -7.94
N ALA A 193 -10.99 -1.59 -7.69
CA ALA A 193 -11.74 -0.81 -6.71
C ALA A 193 -11.38 -1.12 -5.24
N HIS A 194 -10.68 -2.21 -4.94
CA HIS A 194 -10.21 -2.53 -3.59
C HIS A 194 -8.86 -1.88 -3.29
N ASN A 195 -8.05 -1.64 -4.33
CA ASN A 195 -6.71 -1.06 -4.23
C ASN A 195 -6.71 0.47 -4.42
N LEU A 196 -7.84 1.06 -4.81
CA LEU A 196 -8.06 2.50 -4.82
C LEU A 196 -8.89 2.86 -3.59
N LEU A 197 -8.34 3.73 -2.72
CA LEU A 197 -9.00 4.21 -1.53
C LEU A 197 -9.44 5.66 -1.70
N LEU A 198 -10.48 6.06 -0.96
CA LEU A 198 -10.86 7.45 -0.77
C LEU A 198 -10.76 7.78 0.72
N ASP A 199 -10.06 8.85 1.07
CA ASP A 199 -10.04 9.38 2.42
C ASP A 199 -11.31 10.21 2.74
N ASP A 200 -11.38 10.77 3.94
CA ASP A 200 -12.55 11.54 4.39
C ASP A 200 -12.80 12.81 3.55
N ASP A 201 -11.74 13.36 2.92
CA ASP A 201 -11.84 14.53 2.02
C ASP A 201 -12.14 14.11 0.56
N GLY A 202 -12.32 12.82 0.31
CA GLY A 202 -12.52 12.25 -1.03
C GLY A 202 -11.26 12.26 -1.90
N THR A 203 -10.08 12.37 -1.30
CA THR A 203 -8.81 12.27 -2.01
C THR A 203 -8.53 10.80 -2.35
N PRO A 204 -8.28 10.46 -3.62
CA PRO A 204 -7.96 9.09 -4.00
C PRO A 204 -6.50 8.74 -3.70
N TRP A 205 -6.30 7.53 -3.16
CA TRP A 205 -5.01 6.93 -2.86
C TRP A 205 -4.90 5.56 -3.54
N LEU A 206 -3.70 5.19 -3.96
CA LEU A 206 -3.48 3.90 -4.60
C LEU A 206 -2.57 3.01 -3.76
N LEU A 207 -2.99 1.76 -3.54
CA LEU A 207 -2.30 0.76 -2.73
C LEU A 207 -1.87 -0.45 -3.58
N ASP A 208 -1.03 -1.31 -2.99
CA ASP A 208 -0.61 -2.61 -3.52
C ASP A 208 0.15 -2.54 -4.84
N PHE A 209 1.37 -2.04 -4.77
CA PHE A 209 2.30 -1.97 -5.91
C PHE A 209 3.20 -3.20 -6.04
N ASP A 210 2.84 -4.35 -5.48
CA ASP A 210 3.62 -5.59 -5.48
C ASP A 210 4.18 -6.00 -6.87
N ARG A 211 3.40 -5.79 -7.92
CA ARG A 211 3.82 -6.00 -9.32
C ARG A 211 3.84 -4.71 -10.13
N GLY A 212 3.75 -3.59 -9.44
CA GLY A 212 3.87 -2.26 -10.02
C GLY A 212 5.26 -2.03 -10.62
N ARG A 213 5.35 -1.18 -11.63
CA ARG A 213 6.62 -0.81 -12.25
C ARG A 213 6.48 0.43 -13.12
N VAL A 214 7.58 1.15 -13.28
CA VAL A 214 7.67 2.21 -14.28
C VAL A 214 7.84 1.56 -15.66
N ARG A 215 7.08 2.03 -16.66
CA ARG A 215 7.10 1.57 -18.06
C ARG A 215 7.13 2.75 -19.00
N GLU A 216 8.13 2.83 -19.86
CA GLU A 216 8.30 3.95 -20.80
C GLU A 216 7.27 3.90 -21.94
N ASP A 217 6.83 2.70 -22.35
CA ASP A 217 5.77 2.56 -23.36
C ASP A 217 4.39 2.93 -22.80
N SER A 218 3.49 3.46 -23.62
CA SER A 218 2.14 3.90 -23.21
C SER A 218 1.02 2.90 -23.56
N GLY A 219 1.30 1.86 -24.30
CA GLY A 219 0.28 0.91 -24.80
C GLY A 219 -0.51 0.21 -23.70
N TRP A 220 0.06 0.10 -22.51
CA TRP A 220 -0.57 -0.52 -21.35
C TRP A 220 -1.62 0.36 -20.63
N ARG A 221 -1.61 1.69 -20.85
CA ARG A 221 -2.51 2.63 -20.14
C ARG A 221 -3.97 2.28 -20.37
N ARG A 222 -4.33 1.95 -21.61
CA ARG A 222 -5.68 1.52 -21.95
C ARG A 222 -6.07 0.22 -21.22
N SER A 223 -5.21 -0.79 -21.24
CA SER A 223 -5.49 -2.07 -20.57
C SER A 223 -5.62 -1.91 -19.06
N ASN A 224 -4.92 -0.92 -18.46
CA ASN A 224 -5.02 -0.59 -17.04
C ASN A 224 -6.39 0.02 -16.72
N LEU A 225 -6.88 0.96 -17.52
CA LEU A 225 -8.24 1.52 -17.40
C LEU A 225 -9.33 0.45 -17.63
N GLU A 226 -9.17 -0.40 -18.62
CA GLU A 226 -10.10 -1.52 -18.88
C GLU A 226 -10.15 -2.52 -17.69
N ARG A 227 -9.01 -2.76 -17.03
CA ARG A 227 -8.96 -3.57 -15.81
C ARG A 227 -9.77 -2.90 -14.68
N PHE A 228 -9.61 -1.60 -14.50
CA PHE A 228 -10.37 -0.84 -13.50
C PHE A 228 -11.87 -0.88 -13.78
N LEU A 229 -12.28 -0.66 -15.03
CA LEU A 229 -13.68 -0.77 -15.44
C LEU A 229 -14.27 -2.16 -15.17
N ARG A 230 -13.49 -3.23 -15.50
CA ARG A 230 -13.94 -4.62 -15.20
C ARG A 230 -14.11 -4.83 -13.69
N SER A 231 -13.25 -4.26 -12.85
CA SER A 231 -13.38 -4.34 -11.39
C SER A 231 -14.66 -3.66 -10.90
N LEU A 232 -14.96 -2.46 -11.36
CA LEU A 232 -16.18 -1.71 -11.01
C LEU A 232 -17.46 -2.46 -11.46
N ASN A 233 -17.47 -3.00 -12.68
CA ASN A 233 -18.58 -3.80 -13.17
C ASN A 233 -18.77 -5.10 -12.35
N LYS A 234 -17.69 -5.71 -11.89
CA LYS A 234 -17.73 -6.92 -11.06
C LYS A 234 -18.36 -6.66 -9.69
N ILE A 235 -17.97 -5.57 -9.01
CA ILE A 235 -18.56 -5.22 -7.70
C ILE A 235 -20.04 -4.84 -7.85
N ARG A 236 -20.42 -4.09 -8.89
CA ARG A 236 -21.83 -3.78 -9.19
C ARG A 236 -22.64 -5.06 -9.49
N ALA A 237 -22.07 -6.00 -10.23
CA ALA A 237 -22.75 -7.27 -10.51
C ALA A 237 -22.96 -8.13 -9.25
N ALA A 238 -22.06 -8.00 -8.25
CA ALA A 238 -22.19 -8.67 -6.97
C ALA A 238 -23.16 -7.97 -6.02
N ASP A 239 -23.29 -6.64 -6.10
CA ASP A 239 -24.26 -5.86 -5.35
C ASP A 239 -24.97 -4.81 -6.25
N PRO A 240 -26.19 -5.11 -6.73
CA PRO A 240 -26.95 -4.22 -7.61
C PRO A 240 -27.31 -2.85 -7.01
N ARG A 241 -27.15 -2.66 -5.71
CA ARG A 241 -27.39 -1.36 -5.05
C ARG A 241 -26.27 -0.35 -5.36
N ILE A 242 -25.11 -0.84 -5.82
CA ILE A 242 -23.98 0.02 -6.20
C ILE A 242 -24.33 0.82 -7.45
N ALA A 243 -24.40 2.15 -7.27
CA ALA A 243 -24.65 3.11 -8.34
C ALA A 243 -23.36 3.30 -9.18
N PHE A 244 -23.18 2.43 -10.19
CA PHE A 244 -22.13 2.54 -11.17
C PHE A 244 -22.62 2.16 -12.56
N GLY A 245 -22.36 2.97 -13.56
CA GLY A 245 -22.73 2.74 -14.95
C GLY A 245 -21.99 3.63 -15.94
N ARG A 246 -22.64 3.95 -17.04
CA ARG A 246 -22.02 4.73 -18.12
C ARG A 246 -21.73 6.18 -17.71
N ILE A 247 -22.57 6.77 -16.86
CA ILE A 247 -22.43 8.17 -16.41
C ILE A 247 -21.18 8.28 -15.52
N GLU A 248 -21.08 7.44 -14.50
CA GLU A 248 -19.95 7.42 -13.56
C GLU A 248 -18.63 7.09 -14.28
N TRP A 249 -18.67 6.17 -15.25
CA TRP A 249 -17.51 5.91 -16.09
C TRP A 249 -17.13 7.12 -16.96
N ALA A 250 -18.11 7.87 -17.49
CA ALA A 250 -17.86 9.09 -18.24
C ALA A 250 -17.19 10.16 -17.36
N ASP A 251 -17.65 10.34 -16.12
CA ASP A 251 -17.03 11.24 -15.14
C ASP A 251 -15.56 10.86 -14.83
N ILE A 252 -15.27 9.54 -14.65
CA ILE A 252 -13.88 9.05 -14.49
C ILE A 252 -13.05 9.45 -15.72
N MET A 253 -13.56 9.19 -16.91
CA MET A 253 -12.84 9.48 -18.16
C MET A 253 -12.65 10.96 -18.40
N ASP A 254 -13.59 11.81 -17.96
CA ASP A 254 -13.44 13.27 -18.00
C ASP A 254 -12.33 13.74 -17.06
N GLY A 255 -12.32 13.27 -15.83
CA GLY A 255 -11.22 13.55 -14.90
C GLY A 255 -9.87 13.05 -15.44
N TYR A 256 -9.82 11.87 -16.05
CA TYR A 256 -8.60 11.31 -16.64
C TYR A 256 -8.08 12.16 -17.83
N ARG A 257 -8.96 12.70 -18.66
CA ARG A 257 -8.58 13.56 -19.80
C ARG A 257 -8.12 14.95 -19.37
N GLN A 258 -8.71 15.51 -18.31
CA GLN A 258 -8.32 16.82 -17.78
C GLN A 258 -6.88 16.85 -17.23
N GLY A 259 -6.32 15.70 -16.90
CA GLY A 259 -4.95 15.58 -16.42
C GLY A 259 -4.78 15.97 -14.96
N SER A 260 -3.50 16.18 -14.57
CA SER A 260 -3.17 16.77 -13.27
C SER A 260 -3.32 18.29 -13.38
N LEU A 261 -4.26 18.87 -12.66
CA LEU A 261 -4.25 20.31 -12.37
C LEU A 261 -3.20 20.58 -11.30
#